data_165e532b32d8201056bb46ea389b8cb6
#
_entry.id   165e532b32d8201056bb46ea389b8cb6
#
_cell.length_a   1.000
_cell.length_b   1.000
_cell.length_c   1.000
_cell.angle_alpha   90.00
_cell.angle_beta   90.00
_cell.angle_gamma   90.00
#
_symmetry.space_group_name_H-M   'P 1'
#
loop_
_entity.id
_entity.type
_entity.pdbx_description
1 polymer ?
#
loop_
_entity_poly.entity_id
_entity_poly.type
_entity_poly.pdbx_seq_one_letter_code
_entity_poly.pdbx_strand_id
1 'polypeptide(L)'
;MSRRRLSNLGFATVLLATACTACTANGPAHAPAAAATSQPAVGCDFQVDNGPLPEWARAGFEGDSAMPHVMGRRGDILAAIFGYPLTEPQQGSKTNKILWVARVPPTGSDNLKIDAQLDGTDEKSHSEVSGGPGPSIIDVPRAGCWHLTLTWSGHTDSMDLVYEAGSPGPTTGESS
;
A
#
# COMPACT_ATOMS: atom_id res chain seq x y z
N MET A 1 52.94 5.05 28.26
CA MET A 1 52.97 6.07 29.34
C MET A 1 51.54 6.40 29.67
N SER A 2 51.15 6.06 30.73
CA SER A 2 50.57 6.53 32.01
C SER A 2 49.06 6.43 31.99
N ARG A 3 48.44 5.46 32.64
CA ARG A 3 48.04 5.34 34.08
C ARG A 3 47.15 6.54 34.51
N ARG A 4 45.93 6.35 34.97
CA ARG A 4 45.44 5.84 36.29
C ARG A 4 43.90 5.91 36.28
N ARG A 5 43.20 4.88 36.71
CA ARG A 5 42.75 4.48 38.07
C ARG A 5 41.60 5.29 38.65
N LEU A 6 40.55 4.51 38.94
CA LEU A 6 39.87 4.32 40.25
C LEU A 6 39.04 5.54 40.72
N SER A 7 37.82 5.42 41.24
CA SER A 7 37.28 4.63 42.38
C SER A 7 35.79 4.86 42.46
N ASN A 8 35.01 3.84 42.65
CA ASN A 8 34.31 3.41 43.86
C ASN A 8 33.44 4.42 44.65
N LEU A 9 32.33 3.89 45.04
CA LEU A 9 31.41 3.99 46.23
C LEU A 9 30.01 4.38 45.74
N GLY A 10 28.98 3.63 45.85
CA GLY A 10 28.53 2.76 46.95
C GLY A 10 27.67 3.56 47.92
N PHE A 11 26.35 3.44 47.81
CA PHE A 11 25.42 3.65 48.94
C PHE A 11 24.08 3.05 48.52
N ALA A 12 23.68 2.23 49.15
CA ALA A 12 22.79 1.48 49.94
C ALA A 12 21.45 2.17 50.25
N THR A 13 20.40 1.36 49.99
CA THR A 13 19.16 1.21 50.74
C THR A 13 18.32 2.43 51.07
N VAL A 14 17.03 2.36 50.71
CA VAL A 14 15.88 2.34 51.66
C VAL A 14 14.63 1.79 50.93
N LEU A 15 14.14 0.66 51.45
CA LEU A 15 12.76 0.19 51.26
C LEU A 15 11.77 1.15 51.92
N LEU A 16 10.73 1.56 51.18
CA LEU A 16 9.45 1.95 51.80
C LEU A 16 8.34 1.24 51.04
N ALA A 17 7.80 0.24 51.68
CA ALA A 17 6.52 -0.36 51.35
C ALA A 17 5.40 0.58 51.77
N THR A 18 4.59 1.01 50.83
CA THR A 18 3.25 1.56 51.12
C THR A 18 2.21 0.72 50.41
N ALA A 19 1.54 -0.10 51.17
CA ALA A 19 0.31 -0.76 50.77
C ALA A 19 -0.80 0.30 50.62
N CYS A 20 -1.39 0.40 49.45
CA CYS A 20 -2.68 1.06 49.25
C CYS A 20 -3.69 0.05 48.73
N THR A 21 -4.69 -0.08 49.54
CA THR A 21 -5.89 -0.88 49.54
C THR A 21 -6.70 -0.81 48.25
N ALA A 22 -7.26 -1.94 47.89
CA ALA A 22 -8.19 -2.18 46.81
C ALA A 22 -9.40 -1.24 46.81
N CYS A 23 -9.76 -0.71 45.65
CA CYS A 23 -11.12 -0.38 45.27
C CYS A 23 -11.47 -1.15 44.00
N THR A 24 -12.20 -2.23 44.19
CA THR A 24 -12.91 -2.94 43.13
C THR A 24 -14.05 -2.08 42.62
N ALA A 25 -13.93 -1.59 41.40
CA ALA A 25 -15.06 -1.10 40.61
C ALA A 25 -15.15 -1.97 39.37
N ASN A 26 -16.05 -2.95 39.40
CA ASN A 26 -16.47 -3.70 38.24
C ASN A 26 -17.31 -2.79 37.34
N GLY A 27 -16.69 -2.19 36.33
CA GLY A 27 -17.36 -1.66 35.15
C GLY A 27 -16.97 -2.49 33.92
N PRO A 28 -17.87 -2.74 32.96
CA PRO A 28 -17.48 -3.45 31.74
C PRO A 28 -16.42 -2.64 31.03
N ALA A 29 -15.21 -3.17 30.99
CA ALA A 29 -14.10 -2.58 30.25
C ALA A 29 -14.45 -2.66 28.78
N HIS A 30 -14.82 -1.53 28.18
CA HIS A 30 -14.71 -1.34 26.75
C HIS A 30 -13.22 -1.43 26.43
N ALA A 31 -12.82 -2.55 25.87
CA ALA A 31 -11.52 -2.65 25.24
C ALA A 31 -11.45 -1.55 24.15
N PRO A 32 -10.43 -0.67 24.16
CA PRO A 32 -10.24 0.23 23.04
C PRO A 32 -10.03 -0.64 21.81
N ALA A 33 -10.87 -0.42 20.78
CA ALA A 33 -10.64 -0.98 19.46
C ALA A 33 -9.21 -0.60 19.08
N ALA A 34 -8.35 -1.61 18.96
CA ALA A 34 -7.01 -1.42 18.45
C ALA A 34 -7.16 -0.79 17.05
N ALA A 35 -6.79 0.47 16.94
CA ALA A 35 -6.59 1.08 15.65
C ALA A 35 -5.59 0.18 14.93
N ALA A 36 -6.03 -0.45 13.84
CA ALA A 36 -5.14 -1.20 12.97
C ALA A 36 -4.13 -0.18 12.39
N THR A 37 -2.98 -0.11 13.04
CA THR A 37 -1.84 0.61 12.50
C THR A 37 -1.42 -0.17 11.28
N SER A 38 -1.72 0.34 10.08
CA SER A 38 -1.19 -0.19 8.83
C SER A 38 0.33 -0.07 8.92
N GLN A 39 1.00 -1.17 9.31
CA GLN A 39 2.45 -1.24 9.20
C GLN A 39 2.77 -1.18 7.70
N PRO A 40 3.68 -0.28 7.27
CA PRO A 40 4.18 -0.35 5.91
C PRO A 40 4.77 -1.73 5.69
N ALA A 41 4.38 -2.39 4.61
CA ALA A 41 4.92 -3.69 4.23
C ALA A 41 6.45 -3.57 4.14
N VAL A 42 7.15 -4.45 4.86
CA VAL A 42 8.62 -4.49 4.86
C VAL A 42 9.05 -4.90 3.45
N GLY A 43 9.70 -3.99 2.71
CA GLY A 43 10.18 -4.25 1.35
C GLY A 43 9.43 -3.56 0.22
N CYS A 44 8.29 -2.93 0.49
CA CYS A 44 7.51 -2.19 -0.51
C CYS A 44 8.10 -0.81 -0.78
N ASP A 45 8.60 -0.60 -1.97
CA ASP A 45 9.06 0.71 -2.45
C ASP A 45 7.90 1.44 -3.15
N PHE A 46 6.79 1.57 -2.42
CA PHE A 46 5.57 2.19 -2.91
C PHE A 46 5.57 3.68 -2.57
N GLN A 47 5.65 4.52 -3.60
CA GLN A 47 5.54 5.97 -3.45
C GLN A 47 4.45 6.49 -4.38
N VAL A 48 3.41 7.05 -3.79
CA VAL A 48 2.34 7.73 -4.52
C VAL A 48 2.66 9.20 -4.60
N ASP A 49 2.80 9.70 -5.82
CA ASP A 49 2.81 11.13 -6.09
C ASP A 49 1.36 11.60 -6.27
N ASN A 50 0.99 12.70 -5.60
CA ASN A 50 -0.32 13.34 -5.72
C ASN A 50 -0.25 14.65 -6.50
N GLY A 51 0.90 14.98 -7.05
CA GLY A 51 1.11 16.15 -7.88
C GLY A 51 0.59 16.00 -9.31
N PRO A 52 0.89 16.96 -10.17
CA PRO A 52 0.52 16.89 -11.58
C PRO A 52 1.20 15.72 -12.29
N LEU A 53 0.47 15.01 -13.12
CA LEU A 53 1.04 14.01 -14.01
C LEU A 53 2.18 14.61 -14.85
N PRO A 54 3.23 13.87 -15.19
CA PRO A 54 4.26 14.32 -16.12
C PRO A 54 3.64 14.63 -17.50
N GLU A 55 4.23 15.56 -18.24
CA GLU A 55 3.68 16.08 -19.50
C GLU A 55 3.26 14.98 -20.47
N TRP A 56 4.09 13.96 -20.64
CA TRP A 56 3.81 12.84 -21.54
C TRP A 56 2.60 11.97 -21.10
N ALA A 57 2.19 12.04 -19.85
CA ALA A 57 1.06 11.28 -19.30
C ALA A 57 -0.24 12.10 -19.21
N ARG A 58 -0.24 13.37 -19.66
CA ARG A 58 -1.40 14.27 -19.56
C ARG A 58 -2.35 14.18 -20.76
N ALA A 59 -2.03 13.41 -21.77
CA ALA A 59 -2.91 13.27 -22.93
C ALA A 59 -4.31 12.79 -22.52
N GLY A 60 -5.33 13.56 -22.85
CA GLY A 60 -6.72 13.29 -22.44
C GLY A 60 -7.14 13.85 -21.09
N PHE A 61 -6.26 14.53 -20.36
CA PHE A 61 -6.62 15.31 -19.18
C PHE A 61 -6.75 16.78 -19.54
N GLU A 62 -7.91 17.36 -19.21
CA GLU A 62 -8.15 18.81 -19.34
C GLU A 62 -8.01 19.48 -17.97
N GLY A 63 -7.30 20.61 -17.92
CA GLY A 63 -7.13 21.40 -16.69
C GLY A 63 -6.09 20.83 -15.75
N ASP A 64 -6.42 20.74 -14.45
CA ASP A 64 -5.53 20.22 -13.42
C ASP A 64 -5.41 18.70 -13.55
N SER A 65 -4.18 18.23 -13.74
CA SER A 65 -3.86 16.80 -13.85
C SER A 65 -3.29 16.21 -12.56
N ALA A 66 -3.41 16.92 -11.43
CA ALA A 66 -2.96 16.42 -10.14
C ALA A 66 -3.85 15.27 -9.68
N MET A 67 -3.25 14.10 -9.49
CA MET A 67 -3.95 12.92 -9.04
C MET A 67 -2.95 11.87 -8.49
N PRO A 68 -3.43 10.93 -7.65
CA PRO A 68 -2.60 9.84 -7.18
C PRO A 68 -2.04 9.03 -8.34
N HIS A 69 -0.72 8.90 -8.39
CA HIS A 69 -0.06 8.10 -9.42
C HIS A 69 1.25 7.49 -8.93
N VAL A 70 1.65 6.40 -9.56
CA VAL A 70 2.91 5.69 -9.32
C VAL A 70 3.67 5.58 -10.63
N MET A 71 4.95 5.98 -10.59
CA MET A 71 5.85 5.86 -11.73
C MET A 71 6.51 4.48 -11.70
N GLY A 72 6.62 3.85 -12.87
CA GLY A 72 7.46 2.66 -13.04
C GLY A 72 8.92 2.95 -12.73
N ARG A 73 9.65 1.96 -12.24
CA ARG A 73 11.07 2.10 -11.82
C ARG A 73 11.99 2.57 -12.95
N ARG A 74 11.64 2.28 -14.20
CA ARG A 74 12.37 2.75 -15.39
C ARG A 74 11.81 4.07 -15.93
N GLY A 75 10.64 4.49 -15.47
CA GLY A 75 9.95 5.67 -15.94
C GLY A 75 9.30 5.53 -17.32
N ASP A 76 9.09 4.30 -17.77
CA ASP A 76 8.53 3.99 -19.09
C ASP A 76 7.00 3.86 -19.07
N ILE A 77 6.41 3.61 -17.89
CA ILE A 77 4.97 3.52 -17.68
C ILE A 77 4.58 4.16 -16.35
N LEU A 78 3.35 4.65 -16.26
CA LEU A 78 2.77 5.27 -15.08
C LEU A 78 1.39 4.65 -14.82
N ALA A 79 1.08 4.41 -13.55
CA ALA A 79 -0.25 4.05 -13.06
C ALA A 79 -0.94 5.28 -12.47
N ALA A 80 -1.92 5.87 -13.16
CA ALA A 80 -2.79 6.91 -12.62
C ALA A 80 -3.98 6.24 -11.90
N ILE A 81 -4.11 6.48 -10.59
CA ILE A 81 -5.02 5.72 -9.70
C ILE A 81 -6.28 6.54 -9.43
N PHE A 82 -7.40 6.17 -10.05
CA PHE A 82 -8.68 6.88 -9.90
C PHE A 82 -9.41 6.55 -8.60
N GLY A 83 -9.20 5.36 -8.06
CA GLY A 83 -9.84 4.86 -6.84
C GLY A 83 -8.91 4.79 -5.65
N TYR A 84 -8.01 5.76 -5.48
CA TYR A 84 -7.05 5.74 -4.37
C TYR A 84 -7.75 5.93 -3.00
N PRO A 85 -7.33 5.18 -1.95
CA PRO A 85 -6.41 4.05 -1.99
C PRO A 85 -7.02 2.83 -2.71
N LEU A 86 -6.15 1.99 -3.30
CA LEU A 86 -6.56 0.67 -3.79
C LEU A 86 -6.89 -0.21 -2.58
N THR A 87 -7.92 -1.03 -2.67
CA THR A 87 -8.39 -1.84 -1.55
C THR A 87 -8.75 -3.26 -1.97
N GLU A 88 -8.52 -4.23 -1.06
CA GLU A 88 -8.98 -5.59 -1.22
C GLU A 88 -9.60 -6.10 0.11
N PRO A 89 -10.89 -6.50 0.10
CA PRO A 89 -11.85 -6.37 -1.01
C PRO A 89 -12.19 -4.91 -1.35
N GLN A 90 -12.73 -4.67 -2.56
CA GLN A 90 -13.19 -3.35 -2.97
C GLN A 90 -14.24 -2.82 -1.99
N GLN A 91 -14.22 -1.51 -1.74
CA GLN A 91 -15.12 -0.87 -0.78
C GLN A 91 -16.27 -0.12 -1.48
N GLY A 92 -17.50 -0.58 -1.25
CA GLY A 92 -18.71 0.06 -1.74
C GLY A 92 -18.72 0.17 -3.26
N SER A 93 -18.86 1.38 -3.78
CA SER A 93 -18.85 1.67 -5.23
C SER A 93 -17.46 2.03 -5.77
N LYS A 94 -16.44 2.08 -4.91
CA LYS A 94 -15.06 2.34 -5.33
C LYS A 94 -14.48 1.09 -5.98
N THR A 95 -13.85 1.28 -7.12
CA THR A 95 -13.18 0.22 -7.86
C THR A 95 -11.69 0.53 -7.95
N ASN A 96 -10.86 -0.49 -8.04
CA ASN A 96 -9.43 -0.36 -8.24
C ASN A 96 -9.10 0.05 -9.68
N LYS A 97 -9.68 1.19 -10.10
CA LYS A 97 -9.52 1.71 -11.46
C LYS A 97 -8.17 2.40 -11.60
N ILE A 98 -7.39 1.91 -12.55
CA ILE A 98 -6.08 2.42 -12.92
C ILE A 98 -6.07 2.75 -14.41
N LEU A 99 -5.51 3.90 -14.76
CA LEU A 99 -5.13 4.22 -16.13
C LEU A 99 -3.64 4.03 -16.27
N TRP A 100 -3.25 3.07 -17.09
CA TRP A 100 -1.85 2.85 -17.46
C TRP A 100 -1.48 3.77 -18.61
N VAL A 101 -0.47 4.58 -18.41
CA VAL A 101 0.04 5.47 -19.44
C VAL A 101 1.49 5.10 -19.74
N ALA A 102 1.77 4.67 -20.96
CA ALA A 102 3.13 4.36 -21.39
C ALA A 102 3.78 5.60 -22.01
N ARG A 103 5.03 5.85 -21.64
CA ARG A 103 5.82 6.94 -22.21
C ARG A 103 6.16 6.69 -23.69
N VAL A 104 6.44 5.42 -23.99
CA VAL A 104 6.61 4.97 -25.38
C VAL A 104 5.29 4.35 -25.81
N PRO A 105 4.62 4.95 -26.83
CA PRO A 105 3.35 4.41 -27.32
C PRO A 105 3.48 2.94 -27.72
N PRO A 106 2.44 2.12 -27.45
CA PRO A 106 2.46 0.74 -27.89
C PRO A 106 2.53 0.65 -29.42
N THR A 107 3.27 -0.33 -29.92
CA THR A 107 3.30 -0.68 -31.34
C THR A 107 2.39 -1.89 -31.56
N GLY A 108 1.39 -1.77 -32.42
CA GLY A 108 0.41 -2.84 -32.66
C GLY A 108 -0.70 -2.88 -31.60
N SER A 109 -1.31 -4.05 -31.46
CA SER A 109 -2.46 -4.30 -30.57
C SER A 109 -2.13 -5.26 -29.42
N ASP A 110 -0.87 -5.34 -29.03
CA ASP A 110 -0.44 -6.23 -27.95
C ASP A 110 -1.03 -5.76 -26.61
N ASN A 111 -1.51 -6.71 -25.83
CA ASN A 111 -2.02 -6.41 -24.47
C ASN A 111 -0.89 -5.93 -23.57
N LEU A 112 -1.24 -5.07 -22.61
CA LEU A 112 -0.40 -4.87 -21.43
C LEU A 112 -0.59 -6.08 -20.50
N LYS A 113 0.48 -6.85 -20.29
CA LYS A 113 0.52 -7.96 -19.31
C LYS A 113 1.02 -7.44 -17.99
N ILE A 114 0.34 -7.83 -16.93
CA ILE A 114 0.62 -7.43 -15.56
C ILE A 114 0.80 -8.70 -14.73
N ASP A 115 2.04 -9.03 -14.44
CA ASP A 115 2.41 -10.12 -13.54
C ASP A 115 2.72 -9.53 -12.17
N ALA A 116 1.96 -9.91 -11.16
CA ALA A 116 2.09 -9.37 -9.82
C ALA A 116 2.44 -10.48 -8.81
N GLN A 117 3.30 -10.16 -7.85
CA GLN A 117 3.66 -11.04 -6.74
C GLN A 117 3.51 -10.31 -5.42
N LEU A 118 2.84 -10.94 -4.45
CA LEU A 118 2.67 -10.40 -3.10
C LEU A 118 4.00 -10.47 -2.35
N ASP A 119 4.42 -9.34 -1.78
CA ASP A 119 5.67 -9.22 -1.03
C ASP A 119 5.79 -10.28 0.08
N GLY A 120 6.98 -10.86 0.19
CA GLY A 120 7.30 -11.87 1.20
C GLY A 120 6.60 -13.23 1.00
N THR A 121 5.94 -13.47 -0.15
CA THR A 121 5.21 -14.72 -0.43
C THR A 121 5.46 -15.23 -1.85
N ASP A 122 4.98 -16.44 -2.15
CA ASP A 122 4.95 -17.00 -3.52
C ASP A 122 3.60 -16.73 -4.23
N GLU A 123 2.70 -15.96 -3.60
CA GLU A 123 1.38 -15.68 -4.18
C GLU A 123 1.50 -14.75 -5.37
N LYS A 124 0.86 -15.13 -6.48
CA LYS A 124 0.91 -14.42 -7.75
C LYS A 124 -0.49 -14.10 -8.26
N SER A 125 -0.58 -13.01 -8.98
CA SER A 125 -1.76 -12.60 -9.74
C SER A 125 -1.33 -12.23 -11.16
N HIS A 126 -2.20 -12.49 -12.13
CA HIS A 126 -1.98 -12.12 -13.51
C HIS A 126 -3.19 -11.38 -14.05
N SER A 127 -2.96 -10.29 -14.75
CA SER A 127 -4.00 -9.50 -15.41
C SER A 127 -3.51 -9.03 -16.78
N GLU A 128 -4.46 -8.77 -17.68
CA GLU A 128 -4.15 -8.20 -18.99
C GLU A 128 -5.07 -7.01 -19.30
N VAL A 129 -4.51 -5.98 -19.92
CA VAL A 129 -5.27 -4.86 -20.47
C VAL A 129 -5.25 -4.98 -21.98
N SER A 130 -6.43 -5.24 -22.55
CA SER A 130 -6.58 -5.45 -24.00
C SER A 130 -6.19 -4.21 -24.81
N GLY A 131 -5.39 -4.41 -25.84
CA GLY A 131 -4.96 -3.34 -26.74
C GLY A 131 -3.82 -2.47 -26.20
N GLY A 132 -3.19 -2.87 -25.08
CA GLY A 132 -2.03 -2.19 -24.51
C GLY A 132 -2.34 -1.36 -23.26
N PRO A 133 -1.41 -0.49 -22.85
CA PRO A 133 -1.63 0.44 -21.74
C PRO A 133 -2.88 1.28 -21.93
N GLY A 134 -3.77 1.28 -20.95
CA GLY A 134 -5.08 1.92 -21.01
C GLY A 134 -5.84 1.80 -19.69
N PRO A 135 -7.13 2.16 -19.65
CA PRO A 135 -7.94 2.06 -18.43
C PRO A 135 -8.29 0.60 -18.10
N SER A 136 -8.16 0.24 -16.84
CA SER A 136 -8.54 -1.09 -16.35
C SER A 136 -8.95 -1.05 -14.88
N ILE A 137 -9.58 -2.11 -14.41
CA ILE A 137 -9.78 -2.41 -12.99
C ILE A 137 -8.84 -3.58 -12.68
N ILE A 138 -7.93 -3.39 -11.74
CA ILE A 138 -6.95 -4.40 -11.36
C ILE A 138 -7.20 -4.78 -9.91
N ASP A 139 -7.71 -5.97 -9.72
CA ASP A 139 -7.96 -6.56 -8.41
C ASP A 139 -6.90 -7.63 -8.15
N VAL A 140 -6.59 -7.83 -6.88
CA VAL A 140 -5.62 -8.80 -6.40
C VAL A 140 -6.28 -9.75 -5.40
N PRO A 141 -5.75 -10.95 -5.14
CA PRO A 141 -6.39 -11.91 -4.24
C PRO A 141 -6.46 -11.48 -2.77
N ARG A 142 -5.60 -10.57 -2.33
CA ARG A 142 -5.58 -10.05 -0.95
C ARG A 142 -4.90 -8.69 -0.84
N ALA A 143 -5.18 -8.00 0.26
CA ALA A 143 -4.48 -6.78 0.64
C ALA A 143 -2.98 -7.04 0.89
N GLY A 144 -2.16 -6.05 0.60
CA GLY A 144 -0.71 -6.10 0.79
C GLY A 144 0.04 -5.30 -0.27
N CYS A 145 1.37 -5.41 -0.23
CA CYS A 145 2.24 -4.86 -1.25
C CYS A 145 2.43 -5.85 -2.39
N TRP A 146 2.15 -5.42 -3.59
CA TRP A 146 2.29 -6.22 -4.79
C TRP A 146 3.38 -5.65 -5.69
N HIS A 147 4.36 -6.48 -6.02
CA HIS A 147 5.41 -6.16 -6.99
C HIS A 147 4.93 -6.51 -8.38
N LEU A 148 4.73 -5.51 -9.22
CA LEU A 148 4.20 -5.66 -10.57
C LEU A 148 5.34 -5.64 -11.59
N THR A 149 5.31 -6.60 -12.51
CA THR A 149 6.06 -6.58 -13.76
C THR A 149 5.09 -6.31 -14.90
N LEU A 150 5.35 -5.26 -15.66
CA LEU A 150 4.50 -4.73 -16.71
C LEU A 150 5.18 -4.94 -18.05
N THR A 151 4.52 -5.63 -18.99
CA THR A 151 5.11 -5.93 -20.30
C THR A 151 4.13 -5.55 -21.42
N TRP A 152 4.58 -4.73 -22.36
CA TRP A 152 3.79 -4.31 -23.53
C TRP A 152 4.71 -4.04 -24.73
N SER A 153 4.33 -4.45 -25.92
CA SER A 153 5.03 -4.16 -27.19
C SER A 153 6.57 -4.29 -27.11
N GLY A 154 7.08 -5.30 -26.42
CA GLY A 154 8.51 -5.52 -26.23
C GLY A 154 9.16 -4.65 -25.14
N HIS A 155 8.42 -3.78 -24.47
CA HIS A 155 8.87 -3.00 -23.31
C HIS A 155 8.54 -3.74 -22.02
N THR A 156 9.35 -3.51 -21.00
CA THR A 156 9.11 -4.03 -19.64
C THR A 156 9.49 -2.97 -18.61
N ASP A 157 8.62 -2.74 -17.65
CA ASP A 157 8.88 -1.90 -16.48
C ASP A 157 8.34 -2.62 -15.23
N SER A 158 8.59 -2.06 -14.06
CA SER A 158 8.07 -2.60 -12.80
C SER A 158 7.69 -1.47 -11.84
N MET A 159 6.77 -1.77 -10.94
CA MET A 159 6.38 -0.86 -9.85
C MET A 159 5.79 -1.67 -8.70
N ASP A 160 5.66 -1.04 -7.55
CA ASP A 160 4.94 -1.62 -6.43
C ASP A 160 3.61 -0.89 -6.27
N LEU A 161 2.54 -1.65 -5.98
CA LEU A 161 1.24 -1.11 -5.59
C LEU A 161 0.81 -1.70 -4.26
N VAL A 162 0.27 -0.85 -3.38
CA VAL A 162 -0.31 -1.30 -2.11
C VAL A 162 -1.82 -1.33 -2.22
N TYR A 163 -2.40 -2.49 -1.89
CA TYR A 163 -3.82 -2.66 -1.69
C TYR A 163 -4.08 -2.71 -0.19
N GLU A 164 -4.81 -1.75 0.33
CA GLU A 164 -5.19 -1.70 1.73
C GLU A 164 -6.28 -2.74 2.02
N ALA A 165 -6.34 -3.22 3.27
CA ALA A 165 -7.43 -4.09 3.68
C ALA A 165 -8.75 -3.32 3.65
N GLY A 166 -9.65 -3.73 2.78
CA GLY A 166 -11.01 -3.19 2.74
C GLY A 166 -11.81 -3.58 3.98
N SER A 167 -12.63 -2.67 4.50
CA SER A 167 -13.58 -3.05 5.54
C SER A 167 -14.64 -3.99 4.94
N PRO A 168 -14.94 -5.14 5.57
CA PRO A 168 -16.06 -5.94 5.13
C PRO A 168 -17.34 -5.09 5.18
N GLY A 169 -18.06 -5.04 4.06
CA GLY A 169 -19.37 -4.36 4.02
C GLY A 169 -20.28 -4.89 5.12
N PRO A 170 -21.30 -4.12 5.54
CA PRO A 170 -22.26 -4.57 6.54
C PRO A 170 -22.85 -5.90 6.08
N THR A 171 -22.62 -6.94 6.88
CA THR A 171 -23.29 -8.22 6.68
C THR A 171 -24.78 -7.95 6.81
N THR A 172 -25.51 -8.03 5.72
CA THR A 172 -26.98 -7.99 5.75
C THR A 172 -27.41 -9.22 6.56
N GLY A 173 -27.69 -8.99 7.85
CA GLY A 173 -28.19 -10.02 8.73
C GLY A 173 -29.50 -10.54 8.13
N GLU A 174 -29.50 -11.81 7.75
CA GLU A 174 -30.67 -12.57 7.40
C GLU A 174 -31.62 -12.55 8.60
N SER A 175 -32.70 -11.77 8.48
CA SER A 175 -33.81 -11.82 9.42
C SER A 175 -34.62 -13.08 9.13
N SER A 176 -34.51 -14.05 10.01
CA SER A 176 -35.43 -15.19 10.11
C SER A 176 -36.71 -14.79 10.80
#